data_cdc0aa7d87f37b1c446eb5d35ead8652
#
_entry.id   cdc0aa7d87f37b1c446eb5d35ead8652
#
_cell.length_a   1.000
_cell.length_b   1.000
_cell.length_c   1.000
_cell.angle_alpha   90.00
_cell.angle_beta   90.00
_cell.angle_gamma   90.00
#
_symmetry.space_group_name_H-M   'P 1'
#
loop_
_entity.id
_entity.type
_entity.pdbx_description
1 polymer ?
#
loop_
_entity_poly.entity_id
_entity_poly.type
_entity_poly.pdbx_seq_one_letter_code
_entity_poly.pdbx_strand_id
1 'polypeptide(L)'
;MSRPDRPRLPTALVLALLALGLSGCATSTPFGQPPTTPEREVVPTLPPAFPPQDIVGRWGLAAYHKDEDRARIELAAANQCKQPYVITIGPTGGVMMHLADQAQPQELRLKGAPGNKTYVGPEDDAPGSMQDREVVHFDGRLLILRWMDPEIQGRYGTMVYVRCGPEGEKRPAAKPKARTAGKPAVKPKTAPKPVQPPIQQPKPAQ
;
A
#
# COMPACT_ATOMS: atom_id res chain seq x y z
N MET A 1 15.44 35.93 34.96
CA MET A 1 15.44 34.46 34.79
C MET A 1 16.65 34.12 33.94
N SER A 2 17.64 33.54 34.57
CA SER A 2 19.05 33.45 34.14
C SER A 2 19.28 32.32 33.14
N ARG A 3 20.03 32.61 32.07
CA ARG A 3 20.55 31.63 31.14
C ARG A 3 21.83 31.00 31.73
N PRO A 4 22.02 29.67 31.64
CA PRO A 4 23.29 29.06 32.02
C PRO A 4 24.31 29.20 30.85
N ASP A 5 25.48 29.66 31.25
CA ASP A 5 26.71 29.80 30.46
C ASP A 5 27.23 28.45 29.96
N ARG A 6 27.63 28.41 28.69
CA ARG A 6 28.40 27.30 28.11
C ARG A 6 29.90 27.59 28.28
N PRO A 7 30.70 26.64 28.81
CA PRO A 7 32.13 26.82 28.89
C PRO A 7 32.79 26.71 27.51
N ARG A 8 33.57 27.71 27.18
CA ARG A 8 34.50 27.73 26.05
C ARG A 8 35.76 26.97 26.43
N LEU A 9 36.05 25.89 25.70
CA LEU A 9 37.34 25.17 25.78
C LEU A 9 38.37 25.88 24.90
N PRO A 10 39.59 26.05 25.37
CA PRO A 10 40.63 26.80 24.64
C PRO A 10 41.31 25.90 23.59
N THR A 11 41.44 26.52 22.42
CA THR A 11 42.30 26.03 21.34
C THR A 11 43.74 26.32 21.70
N ALA A 12 44.51 25.31 22.05
CA ALA A 12 45.99 25.46 22.01
C ALA A 12 46.66 24.10 21.95
N LEU A 13 47.46 23.90 20.95
CA LEU A 13 48.81 23.29 20.97
C LEU A 13 48.88 21.78 21.17
N VAL A 14 49.04 21.00 20.09
CA VAL A 14 50.09 19.99 19.96
C VAL A 14 50.54 19.91 18.49
N LEU A 15 51.56 20.68 18.18
CA LEU A 15 52.48 20.49 17.06
C LEU A 15 53.70 19.86 17.70
N ALA A 16 54.02 18.63 17.41
CA ALA A 16 55.42 18.10 17.47
C ALA A 16 55.51 16.64 17.02
N LEU A 17 56.31 16.44 15.98
CA LEU A 17 57.24 15.35 15.74
C LEU A 17 56.65 13.93 15.52
N LEU A 18 56.82 13.33 14.32
CA LEU A 18 58.02 12.58 13.99
C LEU A 18 57.98 12.15 12.50
N ALA A 19 58.92 12.71 11.75
CA ALA A 19 59.39 12.09 10.51
C ALA A 19 60.24 10.89 10.93
N LEU A 20 60.06 9.74 10.26
CA LEU A 20 61.06 8.71 9.86
C LEU A 20 60.34 7.41 9.56
N GLY A 21 60.53 6.91 8.36
CA GLY A 21 60.06 5.60 7.97
C GLY A 21 59.78 5.48 6.49
N LEU A 22 60.74 5.90 5.60
CA LEU A 22 60.79 5.40 4.25
C LEU A 22 61.24 3.94 4.31
N SER A 23 60.32 3.03 4.07
CA SER A 23 60.67 1.70 3.60
C SER A 23 59.70 1.34 2.53
N GLY A 24 60.11 1.63 1.30
CA GLY A 24 59.38 1.25 0.11
C GLY A 24 59.38 -0.26 -0.05
N CYS A 25 58.22 -0.86 -0.12
CA CYS A 25 57.99 -2.09 -0.88
C CYS A 25 57.10 -1.70 -2.06
N ALA A 26 57.75 -1.37 -3.15
CA ALA A 26 57.09 -1.31 -4.46
C ALA A 26 56.75 -2.76 -4.86
N THR A 27 55.63 -3.27 -4.44
CA THR A 27 54.98 -4.38 -5.12
C THR A 27 54.22 -3.77 -6.29
N SER A 28 54.86 -3.82 -7.46
CA SER A 28 54.25 -3.58 -8.75
C SER A 28 53.14 -4.62 -8.95
N THR A 29 51.92 -4.32 -8.56
CA THR A 29 50.76 -5.03 -9.06
C THR A 29 50.51 -4.57 -10.49
N PRO A 30 50.68 -5.45 -11.49
CA PRO A 30 50.38 -5.10 -12.84
C PRO A 30 48.86 -4.94 -12.98
N PHE A 31 48.48 -3.80 -13.53
CA PHE A 31 47.15 -3.46 -13.97
C PHE A 31 46.09 -3.43 -12.85
N GLY A 32 45.94 -2.26 -12.25
CA GLY A 32 44.71 -1.90 -11.52
C GLY A 32 43.53 -2.04 -12.47
N GLN A 33 42.76 -3.09 -12.30
CA GLN A 33 41.39 -3.07 -12.78
C GLN A 33 40.70 -1.88 -12.16
N PRO A 34 40.08 -0.99 -12.96
CA PRO A 34 39.23 0.04 -12.38
C PRO A 34 38.21 -0.69 -11.49
N PRO A 35 37.81 -0.08 -10.35
CA PRO A 35 36.76 -0.66 -9.53
C PRO A 35 35.56 -0.89 -10.46
N THR A 36 35.25 -2.15 -10.73
CA THR A 36 34.00 -2.52 -11.38
C THR A 36 32.91 -2.06 -10.42
N THR A 37 32.36 -0.87 -10.71
CA THR A 37 31.06 -0.48 -10.17
C THR A 37 30.17 -1.71 -10.38
N PRO A 38 29.53 -2.26 -9.32
CA PRO A 38 28.60 -3.37 -9.53
C PRO A 38 27.60 -2.91 -10.56
N GLU A 39 27.68 -3.47 -11.75
CA GLU A 39 26.72 -3.27 -12.82
C GLU A 39 25.38 -3.66 -12.22
N ARG A 40 24.53 -2.64 -11.98
CA ARG A 40 23.18 -2.86 -11.47
C ARG A 40 22.52 -3.79 -12.47
N GLU A 41 22.26 -5.02 -12.05
CA GLU A 41 21.56 -6.02 -12.84
C GLU A 41 20.23 -5.40 -13.29
N VAL A 42 20.16 -5.01 -14.56
CA VAL A 42 18.94 -4.42 -15.12
C VAL A 42 17.94 -5.55 -15.22
N VAL A 43 17.09 -5.66 -14.19
CA VAL A 43 15.94 -6.58 -14.23
C VAL A 43 15.07 -6.13 -15.41
N PRO A 44 14.83 -6.97 -16.40
CA PRO A 44 14.04 -6.59 -17.56
C PRO A 44 12.65 -6.16 -17.08
N THR A 45 12.31 -4.90 -17.25
CA THR A 45 10.98 -4.39 -16.91
C THR A 45 10.01 -4.84 -17.97
N LEU A 46 9.11 -5.74 -17.64
CA LEU A 46 8.00 -6.12 -18.50
C LEU A 46 6.95 -4.99 -18.54
N PRO A 47 6.17 -4.87 -19.64
CA PRO A 47 5.06 -3.92 -19.63
C PRO A 47 4.05 -4.29 -18.54
N PRO A 48 3.46 -3.29 -17.85
CA PRO A 48 2.39 -3.53 -16.89
C PRO A 48 1.13 -4.05 -17.61
N ALA A 49 0.24 -4.72 -16.87
CA ALA A 49 -0.98 -5.32 -17.42
C ALA A 49 -1.98 -4.28 -17.98
N PHE A 50 -1.85 -3.02 -17.56
CA PHE A 50 -2.70 -1.90 -18.02
C PHE A 50 -1.92 -0.58 -17.94
N PRO A 51 -2.31 0.45 -18.71
CA PRO A 51 -1.62 1.73 -18.72
C PRO A 51 -1.94 2.55 -17.47
N PRO A 52 -1.04 3.48 -17.04
CA PRO A 52 -1.24 4.34 -15.86
C PRO A 52 -2.55 5.13 -15.88
N GLN A 53 -3.02 5.53 -17.05
CA GLN A 53 -4.25 6.31 -17.25
C GLN A 53 -5.49 5.59 -16.71
N ASP A 54 -5.50 4.27 -16.69
CA ASP A 54 -6.66 3.47 -16.28
C ASP A 54 -6.93 3.59 -14.77
N ILE A 55 -5.90 3.88 -13.96
CA ILE A 55 -6.07 4.08 -12.51
C ILE A 55 -6.19 5.56 -12.12
N VAL A 56 -6.02 6.48 -13.05
CA VAL A 56 -6.27 7.91 -12.80
C VAL A 56 -7.75 8.15 -12.49
N GLY A 57 -8.02 8.98 -11.48
CA GLY A 57 -9.38 9.34 -11.11
C GLY A 57 -9.59 9.54 -9.62
N ARG A 58 -10.86 9.52 -9.22
CA ARG A 58 -11.30 9.69 -7.84
C ARG A 58 -11.74 8.35 -7.28
N TRP A 59 -11.25 8.02 -6.09
CA TRP A 59 -11.41 6.72 -5.48
C TRP A 59 -11.85 6.84 -4.03
N GLY A 60 -12.84 6.09 -3.63
CA GLY A 60 -13.10 5.84 -2.22
C GLY A 60 -12.09 4.81 -1.71
N LEU A 61 -11.44 5.09 -0.57
CA LEU A 61 -10.33 4.30 -0.05
C LEU A 61 -10.66 3.71 1.31
N ALA A 62 -10.39 2.42 1.48
CA ALA A 62 -10.40 1.71 2.76
C ALA A 62 -9.34 0.60 2.73
N ALA A 63 -9.14 -0.13 3.84
CA ALA A 63 -8.18 -1.22 3.90
C ALA A 63 -8.68 -2.37 4.77
N TYR A 64 -8.17 -3.60 4.51
CA TYR A 64 -8.44 -4.78 5.33
C TYR A 64 -7.14 -5.52 5.67
N HIS A 65 -7.14 -6.24 6.79
CA HIS A 65 -6.05 -7.11 7.21
C HIS A 65 -6.39 -8.60 7.00
N LYS A 66 -7.66 -8.93 6.92
CA LYS A 66 -8.15 -10.31 6.74
C LYS A 66 -8.98 -10.40 5.47
N ASP A 67 -8.71 -11.39 4.64
CA ASP A 67 -9.36 -11.54 3.33
C ASP A 67 -10.89 -11.72 3.43
N GLU A 68 -11.39 -12.29 4.53
CA GLU A 68 -12.82 -12.41 4.81
C GLU A 68 -13.53 -11.07 4.92
N ASP A 69 -12.81 -9.99 5.29
CA ASP A 69 -13.36 -8.64 5.41
C ASP A 69 -13.49 -7.91 4.07
N ARG A 70 -12.89 -8.42 3.02
CA ARG A 70 -12.78 -7.75 1.71
C ARG A 70 -14.12 -7.18 1.23
N ALA A 71 -15.18 -8.00 1.19
CA ALA A 71 -16.47 -7.56 0.68
C ALA A 71 -17.08 -6.40 1.50
N ARG A 72 -16.93 -6.44 2.82
CA ARG A 72 -17.37 -5.38 3.74
C ARG A 72 -16.57 -4.09 3.51
N ILE A 73 -15.26 -4.22 3.29
CA ILE A 73 -14.36 -3.08 3.09
C ILE A 73 -14.55 -2.44 1.71
N GLU A 74 -14.90 -3.21 0.68
CA GLU A 74 -15.29 -2.65 -0.63
C GLU A 74 -16.49 -1.70 -0.50
N LEU A 75 -17.51 -2.07 0.30
CA LEU A 75 -18.65 -1.20 0.60
C LEU A 75 -18.24 0.04 1.42
N ALA A 76 -17.34 -0.14 2.40
CA ALA A 76 -16.82 0.97 3.18
C ALA A 76 -16.04 1.96 2.30
N ALA A 77 -15.17 1.46 1.39
CA ALA A 77 -14.46 2.28 0.43
C ALA A 77 -15.41 3.08 -0.47
N ALA A 78 -16.47 2.46 -1.00
CA ALA A 78 -17.45 3.15 -1.82
C ALA A 78 -18.12 4.34 -1.09
N ASN A 79 -18.31 4.26 0.22
CA ASN A 79 -18.87 5.33 1.04
C ASN A 79 -17.91 6.51 1.27
N GLN A 80 -16.60 6.33 1.00
CA GLN A 80 -15.58 7.38 1.11
C GLN A 80 -15.55 8.35 -0.08
N CYS A 81 -16.41 8.18 -1.08
CA CYS A 81 -16.45 9.07 -2.25
C CYS A 81 -16.85 10.52 -1.96
N LYS A 82 -17.26 10.84 -0.73
CA LYS A 82 -17.46 12.23 -0.27
C LYS A 82 -16.12 12.97 -0.08
N GLN A 83 -15.07 12.24 0.30
CA GLN A 83 -13.69 12.72 0.44
C GLN A 83 -12.76 11.76 -0.29
N PRO A 84 -12.75 11.78 -1.63
CA PRO A 84 -12.07 10.78 -2.42
C PRO A 84 -10.55 10.93 -2.35
N TYR A 85 -9.86 9.82 -2.37
CA TYR A 85 -8.46 9.75 -2.74
C TYR A 85 -8.34 10.02 -4.23
N VAL A 86 -7.46 10.93 -4.63
CA VAL A 86 -7.30 11.34 -6.03
C VAL A 86 -5.97 10.84 -6.57
N ILE A 87 -6.03 10.06 -7.64
CA ILE A 87 -4.86 9.64 -8.41
C ILE A 87 -4.83 10.48 -9.68
N THR A 88 -3.73 11.17 -9.92
CA THR A 88 -3.51 11.97 -11.14
C THR A 88 -2.34 11.42 -11.93
N ILE A 89 -2.24 11.81 -13.21
CA ILE A 89 -1.07 11.50 -14.01
C ILE A 89 0.11 12.35 -13.52
N GLY A 90 1.29 11.76 -13.44
CA GLY A 90 2.52 12.43 -13.10
C GLY A 90 3.19 13.10 -14.30
N PRO A 91 4.12 14.04 -14.08
CA PRO A 91 4.80 14.79 -15.13
C PRO A 91 5.63 13.92 -16.08
N THR A 92 6.07 12.76 -15.66
CA THR A 92 6.87 11.83 -16.46
C THR A 92 6.09 10.61 -16.95
N GLY A 93 4.74 10.63 -16.79
CA GLY A 93 3.81 9.61 -17.30
C GLY A 93 3.51 8.48 -16.31
N GLY A 94 3.97 8.60 -15.07
CA GLY A 94 3.55 7.77 -13.94
C GLY A 94 2.25 8.27 -13.32
N VAL A 95 1.97 7.84 -12.10
CA VAL A 95 0.79 8.26 -11.31
C VAL A 95 1.21 8.90 -10.00
N MET A 96 0.53 9.98 -9.61
CA MET A 96 0.76 10.65 -8.34
C MET A 96 0.00 9.93 -7.24
N MET A 97 0.72 9.29 -6.33
CA MET A 97 0.18 8.58 -5.18
C MET A 97 1.08 8.77 -3.95
N HIS A 98 0.53 8.58 -2.75
CA HIS A 98 1.32 8.62 -1.52
C HIS A 98 2.05 7.30 -1.30
N LEU A 99 3.32 7.36 -0.96
CA LEU A 99 4.02 6.24 -0.32
C LEU A 99 3.58 6.12 1.14
N ALA A 100 3.95 5.01 1.78
CA ALA A 100 3.73 4.84 3.21
C ALA A 100 4.42 5.97 3.99
N ASP A 101 3.74 6.48 5.01
CA ASP A 101 4.26 7.52 5.93
C ASP A 101 4.68 8.84 5.25
N GLN A 102 4.28 9.07 3.99
CA GLN A 102 4.56 10.30 3.26
C GLN A 102 3.32 11.20 3.20
N ALA A 103 3.51 12.47 3.60
CA ALA A 103 2.44 13.46 3.57
C ALA A 103 2.15 14.01 2.16
N GLN A 104 3.12 13.89 1.25
CA GLN A 104 3.00 14.39 -0.13
C GLN A 104 2.96 13.23 -1.12
N PRO A 105 2.14 13.33 -2.17
CA PRO A 105 2.14 12.34 -3.23
C PRO A 105 3.45 12.42 -4.02
N GLN A 106 3.92 11.27 -4.46
CA GLN A 106 5.09 11.13 -5.33
C GLN A 106 4.65 10.48 -6.64
N GLU A 107 5.43 10.68 -7.69
CA GLU A 107 5.21 9.99 -8.95
C GLU A 107 5.69 8.54 -8.84
N LEU A 108 4.79 7.62 -9.08
CA LEU A 108 5.04 6.18 -9.03
C LEU A 108 4.82 5.59 -10.42
N ARG A 109 5.58 4.53 -10.73
CA ARG A 109 5.45 3.79 -11.98
C ARG A 109 4.65 2.51 -11.81
N LEU A 110 3.91 2.17 -12.85
CA LEU A 110 3.39 0.83 -13.02
C LEU A 110 4.50 -0.02 -13.65
N LYS A 111 4.86 -1.11 -12.99
CA LYS A 111 5.97 -2.00 -13.36
C LYS A 111 5.44 -3.41 -13.55
N GLY A 112 5.63 -3.99 -14.73
CA GLY A 112 5.29 -5.38 -15.01
C GLY A 112 6.38 -6.33 -14.55
N ALA A 113 5.98 -7.54 -14.16
CA ALA A 113 6.88 -8.62 -13.77
C ALA A 113 6.41 -9.98 -14.27
N PRO A 114 7.26 -11.01 -14.24
CA PRO A 114 6.88 -12.37 -14.63
C PRO A 114 5.63 -12.87 -13.90
N GLY A 115 4.85 -13.72 -14.55
CA GLY A 115 3.58 -14.22 -13.99
C GLY A 115 2.42 -13.24 -14.11
N ASN A 116 2.48 -12.29 -15.06
CA ASN A 116 1.45 -11.26 -15.29
C ASN A 116 1.19 -10.38 -14.05
N LYS A 117 2.22 -10.18 -13.25
CA LYS A 117 2.13 -9.31 -12.09
C LYS A 117 2.38 -7.86 -12.48
N THR A 118 1.68 -6.97 -11.80
CA THR A 118 1.88 -5.51 -11.92
C THR A 118 2.11 -4.94 -10.54
N TYR A 119 3.06 -4.02 -10.44
CA TYR A 119 3.40 -3.30 -9.21
C TYR A 119 3.29 -1.79 -9.42
N VAL A 120 3.06 -1.07 -8.35
CA VAL A 120 3.05 0.40 -8.31
C VAL A 120 4.06 0.86 -7.27
N GLY A 121 5.08 1.59 -7.70
CA GLY A 121 6.15 2.06 -6.80
C GLY A 121 7.13 3.01 -7.47
N PRO A 122 8.21 3.41 -6.75
CA PRO A 122 9.25 4.29 -7.28
C PRO A 122 9.87 3.75 -8.57
N GLU A 123 10.24 4.65 -9.47
CA GLU A 123 10.79 4.28 -10.79
C GLU A 123 12.12 3.53 -10.69
N ASP A 124 12.98 3.96 -9.75
CA ASP A 124 14.34 3.44 -9.62
C ASP A 124 14.41 2.03 -9.01
N ASP A 125 13.30 1.54 -8.46
CA ASP A 125 13.23 0.25 -7.80
C ASP A 125 12.81 -0.85 -8.78
N ALA A 126 13.39 -2.06 -8.60
CA ALA A 126 12.95 -3.24 -9.34
C ALA A 126 11.49 -3.60 -9.01
N PRO A 127 10.72 -4.19 -9.97
CA PRO A 127 9.36 -4.64 -9.70
C PRO A 127 9.29 -5.62 -8.52
N GLY A 128 8.41 -5.34 -7.55
CA GLY A 128 8.25 -6.14 -6.34
C GLY A 128 9.20 -5.80 -5.19
N SER A 129 9.90 -4.67 -5.28
CA SER A 129 10.72 -4.15 -4.18
C SER A 129 9.86 -3.74 -2.98
N MET A 130 10.51 -3.49 -1.82
CA MET A 130 9.82 -3.22 -0.55
C MET A 130 8.90 -1.98 -0.59
N GLN A 131 9.24 -0.97 -1.40
CA GLN A 131 8.41 0.24 -1.54
C GLN A 131 7.26 0.08 -2.53
N ASP A 132 7.19 -1.04 -3.23
CA ASP A 132 6.13 -1.33 -4.18
C ASP A 132 4.85 -1.80 -3.50
N ARG A 133 3.78 -1.69 -4.27
CA ARG A 133 2.48 -2.32 -3.99
C ARG A 133 2.13 -3.24 -5.15
N GLU A 134 1.85 -4.50 -4.87
CA GLU A 134 1.33 -5.43 -5.86
C GLU A 134 -0.11 -5.07 -6.20
N VAL A 135 -0.44 -5.03 -7.48
CA VAL A 135 -1.83 -4.95 -7.93
C VAL A 135 -2.44 -6.34 -7.82
N VAL A 136 -3.20 -6.56 -6.75
CA VAL A 136 -3.90 -7.84 -6.50
C VAL A 136 -5.12 -7.99 -7.39
N HIS A 137 -5.79 -6.86 -7.70
CA HIS A 137 -6.97 -6.83 -8.56
C HIS A 137 -7.13 -5.46 -9.21
N PHE A 138 -7.54 -5.47 -10.48
CA PHE A 138 -7.98 -4.27 -11.19
C PHE A 138 -8.99 -4.62 -12.28
N ASP A 139 -10.16 -3.98 -12.26
CA ASP A 139 -11.25 -4.14 -13.24
C ASP A 139 -11.80 -2.80 -13.77
N GLY A 140 -11.04 -1.69 -13.55
CA GLY A 140 -11.47 -0.33 -13.89
C GLY A 140 -12.37 0.33 -12.84
N ARG A 141 -13.13 -0.43 -12.05
CA ARG A 141 -13.99 0.02 -10.96
C ARG A 141 -13.36 -0.21 -9.58
N LEU A 142 -12.70 -1.31 -9.42
CA LEU A 142 -12.06 -1.75 -8.18
C LEU A 142 -10.56 -1.93 -8.43
N LEU A 143 -9.75 -1.29 -7.60
CA LEU A 143 -8.30 -1.46 -7.56
C LEU A 143 -7.92 -1.93 -6.16
N ILE A 144 -7.21 -3.06 -6.04
CA ILE A 144 -6.73 -3.61 -4.78
C ILE A 144 -5.21 -3.67 -4.82
N LEU A 145 -4.57 -3.00 -3.86
CA LEU A 145 -3.12 -2.91 -3.73
C LEU A 145 -2.66 -3.53 -2.41
N ARG A 146 -1.62 -4.34 -2.46
CA ARG A 146 -0.98 -4.96 -1.30
C ARG A 146 0.47 -4.50 -1.21
N TRP A 147 0.88 -4.03 -0.04
CA TRP A 147 2.26 -3.62 0.20
C TRP A 147 3.21 -4.82 0.13
N MET A 148 4.37 -4.62 -0.47
CA MET A 148 5.43 -5.63 -0.51
C MET A 148 6.20 -5.69 0.81
N ASP A 149 6.35 -4.56 1.49
CA ASP A 149 6.92 -4.50 2.83
C ASP A 149 5.95 -5.11 3.85
N PRO A 150 6.33 -6.18 4.58
CA PRO A 150 5.45 -6.84 5.53
C PRO A 150 5.13 -5.98 6.76
N GLU A 151 6.01 -5.05 7.17
CA GLU A 151 5.74 -4.14 8.28
C GLU A 151 4.69 -3.11 7.87
N ILE A 152 4.83 -2.51 6.70
CA ILE A 152 3.87 -1.56 6.14
C ILE A 152 2.53 -2.27 5.90
N GLN A 153 2.57 -3.48 5.35
CA GLN A 153 1.37 -4.31 5.16
C GLN A 153 0.69 -4.63 6.50
N GLY A 154 1.45 -4.90 7.54
CA GLY A 154 0.93 -5.13 8.90
C GLY A 154 0.26 -3.90 9.50
N ARG A 155 0.75 -2.70 9.21
CA ARG A 155 0.19 -1.42 9.70
C ARG A 155 -1.04 -0.97 8.89
N TYR A 156 -0.97 -1.00 7.58
CA TYR A 156 -1.98 -0.40 6.71
C TYR A 156 -2.95 -1.41 6.09
N GLY A 157 -2.58 -2.70 6.06
CA GLY A 157 -3.39 -3.74 5.43
C GLY A 157 -3.38 -3.68 3.90
N THR A 158 -4.25 -4.46 3.28
CA THR A 158 -4.50 -4.46 1.84
C THR A 158 -5.46 -3.34 1.50
N MET A 159 -5.05 -2.44 0.62
CA MET A 159 -5.77 -1.22 0.29
C MET A 159 -6.79 -1.49 -0.81
N VAL A 160 -8.00 -1.00 -0.62
CA VAL A 160 -9.14 -1.16 -1.54
C VAL A 160 -9.57 0.22 -2.02
N TYR A 161 -9.49 0.43 -3.31
CA TYR A 161 -9.91 1.64 -3.99
C TYR A 161 -11.16 1.33 -4.83
N VAL A 162 -12.27 2.00 -4.57
CA VAL A 162 -13.51 1.91 -5.36
C VAL A 162 -13.68 3.21 -6.11
N ARG A 163 -13.83 3.12 -7.45
CA ARG A 163 -13.95 4.31 -8.32
C ARG A 163 -15.20 5.09 -7.97
N CYS A 164 -15.05 6.40 -7.77
CA CYS A 164 -16.13 7.33 -7.48
C CYS A 164 -16.72 7.90 -8.79
N GLY A 165 -18.06 8.03 -8.84
CA GLY A 165 -18.79 8.62 -9.95
C GLY A 165 -19.67 7.63 -10.69
N PRO A 166 -20.39 8.07 -11.76
CA PRO A 166 -21.38 7.25 -12.47
C PRO A 166 -20.80 5.98 -13.09
N GLU A 167 -19.49 5.95 -13.35
CA GLU A 167 -18.80 4.76 -13.84
C GLU A 167 -18.56 3.70 -12.74
N GLY A 168 -18.40 4.14 -11.47
CA GLY A 168 -18.28 3.24 -10.31
C GLY A 168 -19.63 2.67 -9.86
N GLU A 169 -20.72 3.33 -10.22
CA GLU A 169 -22.09 2.96 -9.83
C GLU A 169 -22.72 1.91 -10.75
N LYS A 170 -22.18 1.74 -11.95
CA LYS A 170 -22.60 0.67 -12.87
C LYS A 170 -22.00 -0.68 -12.45
N ARG A 171 -22.40 -1.17 -11.28
CA ARG A 171 -22.29 -2.60 -10.98
C ARG A 171 -23.29 -3.30 -11.91
N PRO A 172 -22.87 -4.25 -12.79
CA PRO A 172 -23.80 -5.22 -13.30
C PRO A 172 -24.34 -5.95 -12.06
N ALA A 173 -25.61 -5.72 -11.75
CA ALA A 173 -26.30 -6.56 -10.78
C ALA A 173 -25.98 -8.00 -11.19
N ALA A 174 -25.27 -8.74 -10.34
CA ALA A 174 -25.10 -10.17 -10.52
C ALA A 174 -26.51 -10.70 -10.72
N LYS A 175 -26.84 -11.10 -11.98
CA LYS A 175 -28.12 -11.75 -12.30
C LYS A 175 -28.26 -12.84 -11.26
N PRO A 176 -29.35 -12.87 -10.46
CA PRO A 176 -29.61 -13.98 -9.58
C PRO A 176 -29.60 -15.21 -10.51
N LYS A 177 -28.70 -16.16 -10.26
CA LYS A 177 -28.80 -17.48 -10.90
C LYS A 177 -30.22 -17.93 -10.69
N ALA A 178 -30.96 -18.01 -11.81
CA ALA A 178 -32.33 -18.56 -11.81
C ALA A 178 -32.29 -19.88 -11.07
N ARG A 179 -32.83 -19.89 -9.85
CA ARG A 179 -33.11 -21.15 -9.13
C ARG A 179 -34.12 -21.85 -9.99
N THR A 180 -33.67 -22.93 -10.62
CA THR A 180 -34.45 -23.90 -11.31
C THR A 180 -35.69 -24.21 -10.44
N ALA A 181 -36.87 -23.95 -11.00
CA ALA A 181 -38.13 -24.25 -10.37
C ALA A 181 -38.21 -25.78 -10.07
N GLY A 182 -38.26 -26.12 -8.83
CA GLY A 182 -38.35 -27.44 -8.33
C GLY A 182 -39.28 -27.52 -7.13
N LYS A 183 -40.58 -27.83 -7.41
CA LYS A 183 -41.59 -28.48 -6.57
C LYS A 183 -42.38 -27.66 -5.53
N PRO A 184 -43.67 -27.91 -5.42
CA PRO A 184 -44.64 -27.00 -4.80
C PRO A 184 -44.68 -27.08 -3.27
N ALA A 185 -45.11 -25.94 -2.72
CA ALA A 185 -45.22 -25.61 -1.32
C ALA A 185 -46.03 -26.59 -0.48
N VAL A 186 -45.45 -26.98 0.64
CA VAL A 186 -46.14 -27.45 1.83
C VAL A 186 -46.44 -26.21 2.70
N LYS A 187 -47.72 -26.01 3.02
CA LYS A 187 -48.19 -24.91 3.88
C LYS A 187 -47.51 -24.94 5.27
N PRO A 188 -46.98 -23.82 5.78
CA PRO A 188 -46.51 -23.79 7.15
C PRO A 188 -47.69 -23.83 8.13
N LYS A 189 -47.62 -24.75 9.05
CA LYS A 189 -48.47 -24.82 10.25
C LYS A 189 -48.06 -23.68 11.20
N THR A 190 -49.07 -22.98 11.69
CA THR A 190 -49.02 -21.86 12.62
C THR A 190 -48.03 -22.08 13.77
N ALA A 191 -47.07 -21.12 13.91
CA ALA A 191 -46.11 -21.06 15.01
C ALA A 191 -46.77 -20.61 16.30
N PRO A 192 -46.43 -21.19 17.48
CA PRO A 192 -46.90 -20.71 18.77
C PRO A 192 -46.25 -19.37 19.15
N LYS A 193 -47.09 -18.51 19.79
CA LYS A 193 -46.73 -17.19 20.30
C LYS A 193 -45.64 -17.29 21.37
N PRO A 194 -44.60 -16.41 21.37
CA PRO A 194 -43.58 -16.39 22.43
C PRO A 194 -44.21 -15.96 23.74
N VAL A 195 -44.03 -16.76 24.79
CA VAL A 195 -44.34 -16.40 26.18
C VAL A 195 -43.21 -15.48 26.70
N GLN A 196 -43.55 -14.26 27.07
CA GLN A 196 -42.65 -13.34 27.74
C GLN A 196 -42.46 -13.80 29.21
N PRO A 197 -41.22 -13.83 29.72
CA PRO A 197 -40.99 -14.04 31.16
C PRO A 197 -41.36 -12.79 31.97
N PRO A 198 -41.83 -12.97 33.25
CA PRO A 198 -42.29 -11.87 34.08
C PRO A 198 -41.13 -10.95 34.48
N ILE A 199 -41.39 -9.64 34.41
CA ILE A 199 -40.48 -8.58 34.88
C ILE A 199 -40.43 -8.64 36.42
N GLN A 200 -39.28 -8.98 36.98
CA GLN A 200 -39.01 -8.88 38.41
C GLN A 200 -38.71 -7.41 38.75
N GLN A 201 -39.55 -6.84 39.59
CA GLN A 201 -39.34 -5.52 40.21
C GLN A 201 -38.21 -5.59 41.25
N PRO A 202 -37.34 -4.58 41.33
CA PRO A 202 -36.33 -4.52 42.40
C PRO A 202 -36.97 -4.17 43.72
N LYS A 203 -36.61 -4.94 44.76
CA LYS A 203 -37.03 -4.74 46.18
C LYS A 203 -36.33 -3.50 46.76
N PRO A 204 -37.02 -2.62 47.47
CA PRO A 204 -36.40 -1.45 48.12
C PRO A 204 -35.49 -1.90 49.27
N ALA A 205 -34.33 -1.24 49.38
CA ALA A 205 -33.40 -1.36 50.51
C ALA A 205 -33.99 -0.71 51.76
N GLN A 206 -33.93 -1.43 52.88
CA GLN A 206 -34.04 -0.90 54.26
C GLN A 206 -32.63 -0.67 54.81
#